data_19edbf8eabc0a75af52c29a2779d9500
#
_entry.id   19edbf8eabc0a75af52c29a2779d9500
#
_cell.length_a   1.000
_cell.length_b   1.000
_cell.length_c   1.000
_cell.angle_alpha   90.00
_cell.angle_beta   90.00
_cell.angle_gamma   90.00
#
_symmetry.space_group_name_H-M   'P 1'
#
loop_
_entity.id
_entity.type
_entity.pdbx_description
1 polymer ?
#
loop_
_entity_poly.entity_id
_entity_poly.type
_entity_poly.pdbx_seq_one_letter_code
_entity_poly.pdbx_strand_id
1 'polypeptide(L)'
;MKNYKSTIENNKILKEIAPYCQKYETCLVGGFLRDLLMGRESSDIDLVVPAGCAKELAGEICDGLGAYFVPLDEENRIYRAVLPDKVTYIDIADIEGAGIEEDLRRRDFTMNSVAFDLKKGEFIDICGGIRDIEEKIIREISEKNITDDPLRILRAFRFQSELGFRISAELEEIIKKHFKELSKSAKERVNAELVKLFAGFNAKNVLLAMDECGVLELIFPDVEKIRKIPPNSHHHLPLLGHCIETVGHVQEFCENAPPEAKSHFESFFCGAKRLGFLKLAAFLHDIGKPDTWTIEPETGRHRFIKHDDVGSKIVEKPLRDLKFSKKQIKYVQKLIKFHIYPASIVTGENYTDKAVLRFYRKMEEEVFDVIAIAYGDRLSARGPEITEKIVNDNINGLKKLMNRYIETKNRIQPLEKLLGGEEIMEICQIPQSPLLGRIIKALKEAQISSEVRTKDEAVEFVRNYRED
;
A
#
# COMPACT_ATOMS: atom_id res chain seq x y z
N MET A 1 29.99 0.94 -21.44
CA MET A 1 28.50 0.91 -21.58
C MET A 1 28.03 -0.51 -21.41
N LYS A 2 27.14 -0.75 -20.48
CA LYS A 2 26.42 -2.03 -20.40
C LYS A 2 25.75 -2.27 -21.74
N ASN A 3 25.70 -3.51 -22.21
CA ASN A 3 25.12 -3.82 -23.53
C ASN A 3 23.59 -3.83 -23.46
N TYR A 4 23.00 -2.65 -23.16
CA TYR A 4 21.54 -2.47 -23.04
C TYR A 4 20.80 -2.85 -24.32
N LYS A 5 21.42 -2.63 -25.49
CA LYS A 5 20.84 -2.99 -26.77
C LYS A 5 20.58 -4.50 -26.87
N SER A 6 21.56 -5.33 -26.49
CA SER A 6 21.37 -6.79 -26.51
C SER A 6 20.29 -7.27 -25.54
N THR A 7 20.06 -6.56 -24.44
CA THR A 7 18.98 -6.90 -23.49
C THR A 7 17.62 -6.67 -24.13
N ILE A 8 17.43 -5.54 -24.83
CA ILE A 8 16.20 -5.23 -25.57
C ILE A 8 15.99 -6.24 -26.70
N GLU A 9 17.00 -6.44 -27.54
CA GLU A 9 16.96 -7.36 -28.68
C GLU A 9 16.71 -8.82 -28.29
N ASN A 10 17.08 -9.22 -27.07
CA ASN A 10 16.84 -10.57 -26.55
C ASN A 10 15.55 -10.74 -25.76
N ASN A 11 14.81 -9.66 -25.49
CA ASN A 11 13.53 -9.76 -24.83
C ASN A 11 12.51 -10.51 -25.70
N LYS A 12 11.90 -11.55 -25.16
CA LYS A 12 11.00 -12.45 -25.89
C LYS A 12 9.81 -11.71 -26.48
N ILE A 13 9.13 -10.89 -25.69
CA ILE A 13 7.90 -10.22 -26.08
C ILE A 13 8.21 -9.14 -27.13
N LEU A 14 9.32 -8.40 -26.96
CA LEU A 14 9.75 -7.42 -27.97
C LEU A 14 10.08 -8.07 -29.32
N LYS A 15 10.62 -9.30 -29.32
CA LYS A 15 10.80 -10.10 -30.55
C LYS A 15 9.46 -10.48 -31.21
N GLU A 16 8.46 -10.84 -30.41
CA GLU A 16 7.14 -11.23 -30.90
C GLU A 16 6.38 -10.05 -31.53
N ILE A 17 6.51 -8.84 -30.95
CA ILE A 17 5.84 -7.65 -31.49
C ILE A 17 6.64 -6.92 -32.58
N ALA A 18 7.93 -7.18 -32.73
CA ALA A 18 8.81 -6.50 -33.68
C ALA A 18 8.27 -6.46 -35.12
N PRO A 19 7.67 -7.53 -35.70
CA PRO A 19 7.11 -7.51 -37.06
C PRO A 19 6.02 -6.45 -37.23
N TYR A 20 5.19 -6.19 -36.23
CA TYR A 20 4.12 -5.18 -36.27
C TYR A 20 4.69 -3.78 -36.14
N CYS A 21 5.66 -3.61 -35.22
CA CYS A 21 6.31 -2.32 -34.95
C CYS A 21 7.11 -1.79 -36.13
N GLN A 22 7.60 -2.66 -37.03
CA GLN A 22 8.43 -2.23 -38.19
C GLN A 22 7.67 -1.40 -39.25
N LYS A 23 6.33 -1.48 -39.25
CA LYS A 23 5.50 -0.68 -40.17
C LYS A 23 5.44 0.79 -39.76
N TYR A 24 5.63 1.05 -38.48
CA TYR A 24 5.53 2.37 -37.86
C TYR A 24 6.86 2.79 -37.28
N GLU A 25 7.06 4.10 -37.07
CA GLU A 25 8.20 4.63 -36.29
C GLU A 25 7.89 4.40 -34.79
N THR A 26 7.99 3.14 -34.33
CA THR A 26 7.63 2.75 -32.99
C THR A 26 8.80 2.89 -32.06
N CYS A 27 8.60 3.60 -30.93
CA CYS A 27 9.56 3.70 -29.85
C CYS A 27 9.06 2.99 -28.58
N LEU A 28 9.95 2.22 -27.96
CA LEU A 28 9.78 1.71 -26.61
C LEU A 28 10.14 2.83 -25.64
N VAL A 29 9.32 3.07 -24.63
CA VAL A 29 9.47 4.22 -23.71
C VAL A 29 9.10 3.85 -22.27
N GLY A 30 9.14 4.80 -21.37
CA GLY A 30 8.49 4.75 -20.06
C GLY A 30 9.10 3.82 -19.04
N GLY A 31 8.21 3.27 -18.19
CA GLY A 31 8.61 2.45 -17.05
C GLY A 31 9.27 1.14 -17.44
N PHE A 32 8.77 0.51 -18.50
CA PHE A 32 9.34 -0.74 -19.01
C PHE A 32 10.79 -0.58 -19.44
N LEU A 33 11.09 0.46 -20.24
CA LEU A 33 12.46 0.68 -20.71
C LEU A 33 13.41 1.00 -19.56
N ARG A 34 12.98 1.84 -18.61
CA ARG A 34 13.74 2.12 -17.38
C ARG A 34 14.05 0.83 -16.62
N ASP A 35 13.04 0.00 -16.35
CA ASP A 35 13.20 -1.22 -15.56
C ASP A 35 14.12 -2.22 -16.28
N LEU A 36 14.02 -2.32 -17.59
CA LEU A 36 14.91 -3.14 -18.42
C LEU A 36 16.36 -2.65 -18.36
N LEU A 37 16.58 -1.33 -18.40
CA LEU A 37 17.91 -0.72 -18.21
C LEU A 37 18.48 -0.97 -16.82
N MET A 38 17.62 -1.13 -15.82
CA MET A 38 17.99 -1.50 -14.45
C MET A 38 18.20 -3.02 -14.27
N GLY A 39 17.94 -3.85 -15.29
CA GLY A 39 17.98 -5.30 -15.20
C GLY A 39 16.83 -5.89 -14.40
N ARG A 40 15.69 -5.21 -14.35
CA ARG A 40 14.45 -5.66 -13.73
C ARG A 40 13.49 -6.21 -14.79
N GLU A 41 12.75 -7.24 -14.44
CA GLU A 41 11.64 -7.71 -15.28
C GLU A 41 10.43 -6.80 -15.09
N SER A 42 9.74 -6.51 -16.19
CA SER A 42 8.46 -5.80 -16.21
C SER A 42 7.52 -6.47 -17.21
N SER A 43 6.23 -6.49 -16.89
CA SER A 43 5.17 -7.00 -17.74
C SER A 43 4.35 -5.91 -18.44
N ASP A 44 4.58 -4.64 -18.08
CA ASP A 44 3.89 -3.48 -18.65
C ASP A 44 4.78 -2.80 -19.69
N ILE A 45 4.53 -3.09 -20.98
CA ILE A 45 5.32 -2.56 -22.10
C ILE A 45 4.68 -1.26 -22.59
N ASP A 46 5.45 -0.18 -22.63
CA ASP A 46 4.98 1.12 -23.09
C ASP A 46 5.56 1.40 -24.50
N LEU A 47 4.71 1.55 -25.50
CA LEU A 47 5.05 1.92 -26.86
C LEU A 47 4.43 3.26 -27.23
N VAL A 48 5.17 4.04 -28.01
CA VAL A 48 4.64 5.24 -28.67
C VAL A 48 4.88 5.18 -30.17
N VAL A 49 3.91 5.70 -30.94
CA VAL A 49 3.91 5.71 -32.42
C VAL A 49 3.49 7.07 -32.95
N PRO A 50 3.75 7.38 -34.23
CA PRO A 50 3.26 8.61 -34.84
C PRO A 50 1.76 8.83 -34.63
N ALA A 51 1.34 10.07 -34.53
CA ALA A 51 -0.03 10.46 -34.29
C ALA A 51 -1.02 9.77 -35.26
N GLY A 52 -2.06 9.15 -34.72
CA GLY A 52 -3.09 8.42 -35.48
C GLY A 52 -2.83 6.95 -35.68
N CYS A 53 -1.65 6.43 -35.32
CA CYS A 53 -1.26 5.03 -35.58
C CYS A 53 -1.48 4.08 -34.38
N ALA A 54 -1.69 4.60 -33.18
CA ALA A 54 -1.73 3.76 -31.97
C ALA A 54 -2.86 2.72 -31.98
N LYS A 55 -4.05 3.10 -32.44
CA LYS A 55 -5.20 2.18 -32.53
C LYS A 55 -4.96 1.04 -33.51
N GLU A 56 -4.37 1.36 -34.67
CA GLU A 56 -4.10 0.38 -35.74
C GLU A 56 -3.02 -0.60 -35.28
N LEU A 57 -1.90 -0.11 -34.74
CA LEU A 57 -0.85 -0.98 -34.20
C LEU A 57 -1.35 -1.87 -33.07
N ALA A 58 -2.17 -1.34 -32.14
CA ALA A 58 -2.77 -2.13 -31.06
C ALA A 58 -3.67 -3.25 -31.63
N GLY A 59 -4.47 -2.97 -32.65
CA GLY A 59 -5.28 -3.95 -33.33
C GLY A 59 -4.44 -5.07 -33.99
N GLU A 60 -3.40 -4.69 -34.76
CA GLU A 60 -2.51 -5.65 -35.41
C GLU A 60 -1.79 -6.57 -34.42
N ILE A 61 -1.32 -6.01 -33.27
CA ILE A 61 -0.70 -6.80 -32.20
C ILE A 61 -1.72 -7.75 -31.57
N CYS A 62 -2.96 -7.30 -31.34
CA CYS A 62 -4.02 -8.13 -30.77
C CYS A 62 -4.38 -9.29 -31.71
N ASP A 63 -4.57 -9.02 -32.99
CA ASP A 63 -4.90 -10.02 -33.98
C ASP A 63 -3.78 -11.07 -34.16
N GLY A 64 -2.53 -10.61 -34.17
CA GLY A 64 -1.36 -11.46 -34.38
C GLY A 64 -0.97 -12.32 -33.19
N LEU A 65 -1.16 -11.81 -31.96
CA LEU A 65 -0.79 -12.52 -30.73
C LEU A 65 -1.99 -13.12 -29.97
N GLY A 66 -3.21 -13.00 -30.51
CA GLY A 66 -4.44 -13.45 -29.85
C GLY A 66 -4.70 -12.67 -28.53
N ALA A 67 -4.27 -11.40 -28.48
CA ALA A 67 -4.45 -10.55 -27.32
C ALA A 67 -5.82 -9.86 -27.29
N TYR A 68 -6.23 -9.38 -26.12
CA TYR A 68 -7.49 -8.65 -25.98
C TYR A 68 -7.22 -7.15 -26.14
N PHE A 69 -7.97 -6.51 -27.05
CA PHE A 69 -7.90 -5.06 -27.27
C PHE A 69 -8.75 -4.31 -26.23
N VAL A 70 -8.15 -3.35 -25.53
CA VAL A 70 -8.81 -2.52 -24.53
C VAL A 70 -8.50 -1.04 -24.78
N PRO A 71 -9.49 -0.18 -25.08
CA PRO A 71 -9.29 1.26 -25.11
C PRO A 71 -9.14 1.75 -23.66
N LEU A 72 -8.00 2.36 -23.33
CA LEU A 72 -7.77 2.97 -22.00
C LEU A 72 -8.24 4.42 -21.97
N ASP A 73 -7.91 5.18 -23.01
CA ASP A 73 -8.27 6.59 -23.16
C ASP A 73 -8.39 6.91 -24.65
N GLU A 74 -9.63 7.00 -25.14
CA GLU A 74 -9.88 7.27 -26.56
C GLU A 74 -9.59 8.74 -26.95
N GLU A 75 -9.73 9.67 -26.02
CA GLU A 75 -9.41 11.09 -26.26
C GLU A 75 -7.92 11.30 -26.46
N ASN A 76 -7.11 10.65 -25.61
CA ASN A 76 -5.65 10.70 -25.66
C ASN A 76 -5.06 9.56 -26.50
N ARG A 77 -5.90 8.77 -27.17
CA ARG A 77 -5.53 7.66 -28.07
C ARG A 77 -4.54 6.68 -27.42
N ILE A 78 -4.89 6.21 -26.22
CA ILE A 78 -4.14 5.20 -25.48
C ILE A 78 -4.91 3.87 -25.51
N TYR A 79 -4.27 2.85 -26.02
CA TYR A 79 -4.84 1.52 -26.20
C TYR A 79 -3.96 0.46 -25.54
N ARG A 80 -4.57 -0.59 -25.05
CA ARG A 80 -3.88 -1.70 -24.39
C ARG A 80 -4.17 -3.01 -25.11
N ALA A 81 -3.12 -3.77 -25.40
CA ALA A 81 -3.23 -5.18 -25.74
C ALA A 81 -2.92 -6.01 -24.49
N VAL A 82 -3.88 -6.83 -24.05
CA VAL A 82 -3.73 -7.74 -22.91
C VAL A 82 -3.40 -9.11 -23.47
N LEU A 83 -2.21 -9.63 -23.22
CA LEU A 83 -1.77 -10.92 -23.73
C LEU A 83 -2.59 -12.08 -23.11
N PRO A 84 -2.61 -13.27 -23.74
CA PRO A 84 -3.38 -14.42 -23.26
C PRO A 84 -3.03 -14.89 -21.84
N ASP A 85 -1.80 -14.60 -21.36
CA ASP A 85 -1.37 -14.87 -20.00
C ASP A 85 -2.08 -14.00 -18.94
N LYS A 86 -2.79 -12.95 -19.37
CA LYS A 86 -3.52 -11.97 -18.55
C LYS A 86 -2.64 -11.22 -17.52
N VAL A 87 -1.33 -11.27 -17.68
CA VAL A 87 -0.33 -10.64 -16.80
C VAL A 87 0.49 -9.62 -17.59
N THR A 88 0.74 -9.88 -18.87
CA THR A 88 1.51 -9.01 -19.75
C THR A 88 0.59 -8.05 -20.49
N TYR A 89 0.92 -6.77 -20.42
CA TYR A 89 0.20 -5.68 -21.06
C TYR A 89 1.12 -4.91 -22.00
N ILE A 90 0.58 -4.48 -23.14
CA ILE A 90 1.28 -3.59 -24.07
C ILE A 90 0.41 -2.36 -24.23
N ASP A 91 0.88 -1.24 -23.70
CA ASP A 91 0.23 0.07 -23.83
C ASP A 91 0.81 0.79 -25.03
N ILE A 92 -0.05 1.20 -25.94
CA ILE A 92 0.30 1.88 -27.18
C ILE A 92 -0.37 3.24 -27.19
N ALA A 93 0.42 4.30 -27.32
CA ALA A 93 -0.07 5.67 -27.36
C ALA A 93 0.48 6.42 -28.60
N ASP A 94 -0.27 7.40 -29.05
CA ASP A 94 0.23 8.35 -30.05
C ASP A 94 1.34 9.23 -29.40
N ILE A 95 2.38 9.53 -30.17
CA ILE A 95 3.39 10.54 -29.81
C ILE A 95 2.70 11.89 -29.66
N GLU A 96 2.90 12.55 -28.55
CA GLU A 96 2.41 13.90 -28.33
C GLU A 96 3.43 14.96 -28.77
N GLY A 97 2.92 16.01 -29.48
CA GLY A 97 3.75 17.06 -30.02
C GLY A 97 4.26 16.76 -31.43
N ALA A 98 5.31 17.45 -31.86
CA ALA A 98 5.86 17.37 -33.20
C ALA A 98 6.71 16.11 -33.46
N GLY A 99 7.03 15.33 -32.43
CA GLY A 99 7.82 14.10 -32.52
C GLY A 99 8.30 13.58 -31.18
N ILE A 100 9.05 12.47 -31.21
CA ILE A 100 9.50 11.76 -30.02
C ILE A 100 10.28 12.62 -29.03
N GLU A 101 11.08 13.57 -29.51
CA GLU A 101 11.87 14.44 -28.63
C GLU A 101 10.97 15.37 -27.80
N GLU A 102 9.89 15.89 -28.39
CA GLU A 102 8.94 16.73 -27.67
C GLU A 102 8.13 15.90 -26.65
N ASP A 103 7.71 14.69 -27.04
CA ASP A 103 7.08 13.74 -26.12
C ASP A 103 7.96 13.42 -24.91
N LEU A 104 9.25 13.19 -25.13
CA LEU A 104 10.20 12.93 -24.05
C LEU A 104 10.37 14.15 -23.12
N ARG A 105 10.45 15.38 -23.67
CA ARG A 105 10.63 16.61 -22.87
C ARG A 105 9.45 16.96 -21.97
N ARG A 106 8.24 16.49 -22.23
CA ARG A 106 7.06 16.75 -21.40
C ARG A 106 6.85 15.76 -20.26
N ARG A 107 7.65 14.68 -20.20
CA ARG A 107 7.54 13.63 -19.16
C ARG A 107 7.89 14.17 -17.77
N ASP A 108 7.71 13.34 -16.75
CA ASP A 108 7.94 13.70 -15.35
C ASP A 108 9.43 13.82 -15.01
N PHE A 109 10.19 12.74 -15.22
CA PHE A 109 11.59 12.64 -14.81
C PHE A 109 12.47 12.14 -15.95
N THR A 110 13.74 12.52 -15.93
CA THR A 110 14.75 12.12 -16.92
C THR A 110 14.81 10.60 -17.09
N MET A 111 14.77 9.83 -16.00
CA MET A 111 14.80 8.36 -16.01
C MET A 111 13.60 7.71 -16.74
N ASN A 112 12.50 8.42 -16.94
CA ASN A 112 11.33 7.98 -17.70
C ASN A 112 11.27 8.64 -19.09
N SER A 113 12.26 9.47 -19.42
CA SER A 113 12.38 10.25 -20.66
C SER A 113 13.45 9.68 -21.60
N VAL A 114 13.56 8.36 -21.62
CA VAL A 114 14.40 7.62 -22.56
C VAL A 114 13.48 6.87 -23.53
N ALA A 115 13.85 6.86 -24.81
CA ALA A 115 13.19 6.04 -25.82
C ALA A 115 14.19 5.10 -26.51
N PHE A 116 13.70 4.00 -27.04
CA PHE A 116 14.44 3.11 -27.92
C PHE A 116 13.66 2.93 -29.23
N ASP A 117 14.21 3.40 -30.34
CA ASP A 117 13.64 3.24 -31.67
C ASP A 117 13.77 1.77 -32.09
N LEU A 118 12.64 1.05 -32.15
CA LEU A 118 12.63 -0.39 -32.46
C LEU A 118 13.04 -0.69 -33.91
N LYS A 119 12.91 0.28 -34.82
CA LYS A 119 13.26 0.12 -36.22
C LYS A 119 14.74 0.38 -36.46
N LYS A 120 15.29 1.44 -35.89
CA LYS A 120 16.72 1.81 -36.03
C LYS A 120 17.62 1.04 -35.05
N GLY A 121 17.06 0.54 -33.95
CA GLY A 121 17.81 -0.11 -32.89
C GLY A 121 18.73 0.86 -32.14
N GLU A 122 18.24 2.08 -31.89
CA GLU A 122 19.02 3.18 -31.29
C GLU A 122 18.25 3.79 -30.10
N PHE A 123 19.02 4.21 -29.09
CA PHE A 123 18.49 4.99 -27.98
C PHE A 123 18.32 6.46 -28.34
N ILE A 124 17.25 7.06 -27.85
CA ILE A 124 16.99 8.49 -27.90
C ILE A 124 16.94 8.96 -26.44
N ASP A 125 17.99 9.61 -25.97
CA ASP A 125 18.15 10.11 -24.60
C ASP A 125 18.56 11.58 -24.61
N ILE A 126 17.60 12.46 -24.77
CA ILE A 126 17.82 13.91 -24.88
C ILE A 126 17.90 14.62 -23.53
N CYS A 127 17.47 13.93 -22.46
CA CYS A 127 17.39 14.47 -21.11
C CYS A 127 18.46 13.88 -20.16
N GLY A 128 19.29 12.95 -20.63
CA GLY A 128 20.30 12.29 -19.80
C GLY A 128 19.75 11.23 -18.86
N GLY A 129 18.62 10.62 -19.22
CA GLY A 129 17.93 9.64 -18.39
C GLY A 129 18.72 8.36 -18.12
N ILE A 130 19.49 7.88 -19.11
CA ILE A 130 20.36 6.69 -18.94
C ILE A 130 21.40 6.95 -17.85
N ARG A 131 22.02 8.13 -17.85
CA ARG A 131 22.97 8.52 -16.82
C ARG A 131 22.31 8.60 -15.45
N ASP A 132 21.15 9.24 -15.34
CA ASP A 132 20.44 9.35 -14.07
C ASP A 132 19.97 7.99 -13.54
N ILE A 133 19.63 7.02 -14.41
CA ILE A 133 19.36 5.62 -14.01
C ILE A 133 20.63 4.97 -13.43
N GLU A 134 21.80 5.13 -14.07
CA GLU A 134 23.08 4.57 -13.60
C GLU A 134 23.52 5.20 -12.27
N GLU A 135 23.34 6.52 -12.11
CA GLU A 135 23.65 7.27 -10.89
C GLU A 135 22.57 7.15 -9.81
N LYS A 136 21.44 6.49 -10.11
CA LYS A 136 20.27 6.32 -9.23
C LYS A 136 19.71 7.66 -8.76
N ILE A 137 19.45 8.56 -9.68
CA ILE A 137 18.91 9.91 -9.44
C ILE A 137 17.51 10.02 -10.02
N ILE A 138 16.59 10.62 -9.27
CA ILE A 138 15.29 11.12 -9.73
C ILE A 138 15.49 12.61 -9.99
N ARG A 139 15.54 12.98 -11.26
CA ARG A 139 15.72 14.37 -11.70
C ARG A 139 14.52 14.78 -12.53
N GLU A 140 14.02 15.97 -12.30
CA GLU A 140 13.01 16.62 -13.13
C GLU A 140 13.57 16.96 -14.52
N ILE A 141 12.71 17.00 -15.52
CA ILE A 141 13.07 17.51 -16.85
C ILE A 141 13.03 19.04 -16.83
N SER A 142 12.00 19.60 -16.18
CA SER A 142 11.87 21.03 -15.94
C SER A 142 10.95 21.32 -14.77
N GLU A 143 11.10 22.47 -14.13
CA GLU A 143 10.18 22.96 -13.09
C GLU A 143 8.74 23.08 -13.63
N LYS A 144 8.60 23.52 -14.90
CA LYS A 144 7.31 23.63 -15.57
C LYS A 144 6.56 22.29 -15.57
N ASN A 145 7.24 21.19 -15.88
CA ASN A 145 6.61 19.87 -15.91
C ASN A 145 6.04 19.48 -14.54
N ILE A 146 6.72 19.85 -13.44
CA ILE A 146 6.23 19.59 -12.09
C ILE A 146 5.00 20.45 -11.76
N THR A 147 4.98 21.71 -12.20
CA THR A 147 3.85 22.62 -11.94
C THR A 147 2.64 22.36 -12.84
N ASP A 148 2.85 21.89 -14.07
CA ASP A 148 1.77 21.50 -14.98
C ASP A 148 0.98 20.27 -14.46
N ASP A 149 1.66 19.32 -13.80
CA ASP A 149 1.02 18.21 -13.09
C ASP A 149 1.63 18.05 -11.68
N PRO A 150 1.09 18.72 -10.65
CA PRO A 150 1.65 18.67 -9.30
C PRO A 150 1.69 17.26 -8.67
N LEU A 151 0.96 16.28 -9.20
CA LEU A 151 1.06 14.90 -8.76
C LEU A 151 2.47 14.34 -8.95
N ARG A 152 3.26 14.91 -9.86
CA ARG A 152 4.66 14.52 -10.09
C ARG A 152 5.52 14.68 -8.84
N ILE A 153 5.15 15.58 -7.93
CA ILE A 153 5.77 15.68 -6.59
C ILE A 153 5.62 14.35 -5.83
N LEU A 154 4.41 13.83 -5.74
CA LEU A 154 4.17 12.56 -5.04
C LEU A 154 4.78 11.37 -5.80
N ARG A 155 4.81 11.43 -7.13
CA ARG A 155 5.48 10.43 -7.98
C ARG A 155 6.99 10.37 -7.73
N ALA A 156 7.66 11.51 -7.48
CA ALA A 156 9.07 11.53 -7.10
C ALA A 156 9.31 10.71 -5.82
N PHE A 157 8.52 10.94 -4.78
CA PHE A 157 8.59 10.17 -3.54
C PHE A 157 8.24 8.69 -3.74
N ARG A 158 7.24 8.38 -4.58
CA ARG A 158 6.92 7.00 -4.91
C ARG A 158 8.10 6.30 -5.58
N PHE A 159 8.72 6.92 -6.58
CA PHE A 159 9.91 6.34 -7.22
C PHE A 159 11.09 6.20 -6.25
N GLN A 160 11.30 7.16 -5.36
CA GLN A 160 12.28 7.03 -4.29
C GLN A 160 11.99 5.81 -3.39
N SER A 161 10.71 5.56 -3.09
CA SER A 161 10.29 4.40 -2.28
C SER A 161 10.47 3.06 -3.01
N GLU A 162 10.13 3.00 -4.30
CA GLU A 162 10.15 1.77 -5.09
C GLU A 162 11.55 1.43 -5.65
N LEU A 163 12.32 2.43 -6.03
CA LEU A 163 13.60 2.25 -6.71
C LEU A 163 14.81 2.43 -5.79
N GLY A 164 14.63 3.15 -4.67
CA GLY A 164 15.72 3.54 -3.78
C GLY A 164 16.65 4.60 -4.38
N PHE A 165 16.19 5.33 -5.40
CA PHE A 165 16.92 6.44 -6.00
C PHE A 165 16.84 7.67 -5.11
N ARG A 166 17.84 8.53 -5.18
CA ARG A 166 17.83 9.84 -4.49
C ARG A 166 17.15 10.90 -5.38
N ILE A 167 16.40 11.77 -4.77
CA ILE A 167 15.86 12.96 -5.42
C ILE A 167 17.03 13.97 -5.64
N SER A 168 17.10 14.63 -6.79
CA SER A 168 18.12 15.66 -7.04
C SER A 168 17.90 16.88 -6.15
N ALA A 169 18.96 17.64 -5.84
CA ALA A 169 18.84 18.84 -5.02
C ALA A 169 17.92 19.88 -5.67
N GLU A 170 17.97 19.99 -6.99
CA GLU A 170 17.12 20.88 -7.76
C GLU A 170 15.63 20.50 -7.62
N LEU A 171 15.31 19.21 -7.72
CA LEU A 171 13.95 18.72 -7.56
C LEU A 171 13.46 18.89 -6.11
N GLU A 172 14.33 18.70 -5.11
CA GLU A 172 13.96 18.97 -3.71
C GLU A 172 13.56 20.43 -3.49
N GLU A 173 14.27 21.38 -4.06
CA GLU A 173 13.92 22.81 -3.97
C GLU A 173 12.61 23.12 -4.70
N ILE A 174 12.37 22.53 -5.87
CA ILE A 174 11.10 22.65 -6.60
C ILE A 174 9.95 22.09 -5.76
N ILE A 175 10.15 20.92 -5.12
CA ILE A 175 9.14 20.32 -4.24
C ILE A 175 8.82 21.26 -3.07
N LYS A 176 9.81 21.77 -2.35
CA LYS A 176 9.61 22.72 -1.23
C LYS A 176 8.85 23.97 -1.66
N LYS A 177 9.11 24.46 -2.88
CA LYS A 177 8.43 25.64 -3.43
C LYS A 177 6.98 25.37 -3.82
N HIS A 178 6.68 24.19 -4.37
CA HIS A 178 5.41 23.89 -5.04
C HIS A 178 4.55 22.81 -4.35
N PHE A 179 4.97 22.21 -3.22
CA PHE A 179 4.26 21.09 -2.61
C PHE A 179 2.77 21.36 -2.35
N LYS A 180 2.38 22.61 -2.02
CA LYS A 180 0.99 22.99 -1.77
C LYS A 180 0.08 22.78 -2.98
N GLU A 181 0.65 22.83 -4.18
CA GLU A 181 -0.10 22.65 -5.42
C GLU A 181 -0.58 21.20 -5.59
N LEU A 182 0.03 20.23 -4.90
CA LEU A 182 -0.42 18.85 -4.86
C LEU A 182 -1.89 18.74 -4.40
N SER A 183 -2.39 19.70 -3.62
CA SER A 183 -3.80 19.75 -3.21
C SER A 183 -4.79 19.86 -4.39
N LYS A 184 -4.33 20.36 -5.55
CA LYS A 184 -5.11 20.49 -6.78
C LYS A 184 -5.26 19.15 -7.54
N SER A 185 -4.41 18.17 -7.26
CA SER A 185 -4.45 16.87 -7.91
C SER A 185 -5.69 16.07 -7.52
N ALA A 186 -6.25 15.32 -8.47
CA ALA A 186 -7.38 14.43 -8.21
C ALA A 186 -7.03 13.41 -7.11
N LYS A 187 -7.90 13.28 -6.12
CA LYS A 187 -7.64 12.47 -4.92
C LYS A 187 -7.48 10.98 -5.23
N GLU A 188 -8.14 10.49 -6.27
CA GLU A 188 -8.01 9.13 -6.80
C GLU A 188 -6.58 8.86 -7.29
N ARG A 189 -5.98 9.84 -7.99
CA ARG A 189 -4.59 9.74 -8.45
C ARG A 189 -3.61 9.80 -7.28
N VAL A 190 -3.86 10.68 -6.30
CA VAL A 190 -3.07 10.76 -5.06
C VAL A 190 -3.12 9.43 -4.30
N ASN A 191 -4.31 8.83 -4.15
CA ASN A 191 -4.49 7.51 -3.52
C ASN A 191 -3.62 6.44 -4.19
N ALA A 192 -3.71 6.34 -5.52
CA ALA A 192 -2.96 5.33 -6.28
C ALA A 192 -1.43 5.45 -6.09
N GLU A 193 -0.91 6.69 -6.10
CA GLU A 193 0.52 6.94 -5.86
C GLU A 193 0.91 6.65 -4.40
N LEU A 194 0.06 6.99 -3.41
CA LEU A 194 0.31 6.70 -1.99
C LEU A 194 0.40 5.20 -1.71
N VAL A 195 -0.54 4.41 -2.23
CA VAL A 195 -0.52 2.95 -1.99
C VAL A 195 0.75 2.33 -2.57
N LYS A 196 1.19 2.77 -3.76
CA LYS A 196 2.46 2.34 -4.36
C LYS A 196 3.67 2.79 -3.54
N LEU A 197 3.67 4.04 -3.06
CA LEU A 197 4.71 4.59 -2.19
C LEU A 197 4.87 3.74 -0.92
N PHE A 198 3.77 3.46 -0.22
CA PHE A 198 3.81 2.62 0.97
C PHE A 198 4.22 1.17 0.65
N ALA A 199 3.92 0.65 -0.54
CA ALA A 199 4.37 -0.67 -0.96
C ALA A 199 5.88 -0.76 -1.24
N GLY A 200 6.55 0.37 -1.51
CA GLY A 200 7.99 0.43 -1.79
C GLY A 200 8.84 0.06 -0.57
N PHE A 201 10.00 -0.55 -0.80
CA PHE A 201 10.88 -1.03 0.29
C PHE A 201 11.49 0.12 1.12
N ASN A 202 11.63 1.31 0.55
CA ASN A 202 12.24 2.48 1.18
C ASN A 202 11.21 3.46 1.80
N ALA A 203 9.97 3.03 2.01
CA ALA A 203 8.88 3.89 2.46
C ALA A 203 9.19 4.67 3.76
N LYS A 204 9.89 4.07 4.73
CA LYS A 204 10.32 4.74 5.97
C LYS A 204 11.10 6.04 5.69
N ASN A 205 12.18 5.95 4.90
CA ASN A 205 13.03 7.12 4.61
C ASN A 205 12.28 8.16 3.76
N VAL A 206 11.38 7.69 2.91
CA VAL A 206 10.54 8.58 2.09
C VAL A 206 9.54 9.36 2.94
N LEU A 207 8.94 8.74 3.95
CA LEU A 207 8.04 9.43 4.89
C LEU A 207 8.79 10.53 5.67
N LEU A 208 10.05 10.31 6.06
CA LEU A 208 10.90 11.35 6.66
C LEU A 208 11.14 12.51 5.70
N ALA A 209 11.51 12.22 4.44
CA ALA A 209 11.73 13.25 3.42
C ALA A 209 10.45 14.04 3.09
N MET A 210 9.29 13.36 3.04
CA MET A 210 7.99 14.02 2.85
C MET A 210 7.65 14.93 4.03
N ASP A 211 8.02 14.54 5.25
CA ASP A 211 7.83 15.35 6.45
C ASP A 211 8.67 16.63 6.42
N GLU A 212 9.95 16.51 6.07
CA GLU A 212 10.88 17.63 5.91
C GLU A 212 10.41 18.64 4.86
N CYS A 213 9.74 18.19 3.80
CA CYS A 213 9.20 19.04 2.73
C CYS A 213 7.77 19.54 2.99
N GLY A 214 7.12 19.17 4.09
CA GLY A 214 5.73 19.54 4.41
C GLY A 214 4.65 18.77 3.62
N VAL A 215 5.06 17.84 2.77
CA VAL A 215 4.14 17.03 1.93
C VAL A 215 3.34 16.06 2.78
N LEU A 216 3.95 15.51 3.84
CA LEU A 216 3.28 14.52 4.70
C LEU A 216 2.07 15.12 5.42
N GLU A 217 2.21 16.33 5.98
CA GLU A 217 1.13 17.05 6.67
C GLU A 217 0.04 17.53 5.70
N LEU A 218 0.41 17.90 4.47
CA LEU A 218 -0.55 18.27 3.43
C LEU A 218 -1.48 17.10 3.07
N ILE A 219 -0.95 15.87 3.05
CA ILE A 219 -1.72 14.66 2.72
C ILE A 219 -2.49 14.14 3.93
N PHE A 220 -1.86 14.15 5.11
CA PHE A 220 -2.40 13.68 6.38
C PHE A 220 -2.38 14.81 7.43
N PRO A 221 -3.39 15.70 7.46
CA PRO A 221 -3.40 16.85 8.37
C PRO A 221 -3.31 16.48 9.87
N ASP A 222 -3.76 15.28 10.24
CA ASP A 222 -3.65 14.80 11.63
C ASP A 222 -2.19 14.56 12.08
N VAL A 223 -1.22 14.54 11.16
CA VAL A 223 0.22 14.50 11.47
C VAL A 223 0.64 15.65 12.37
N GLU A 224 0.05 16.84 12.23
CA GLU A 224 0.30 17.98 13.13
C GLU A 224 0.02 17.64 14.59
N LYS A 225 -1.09 16.92 14.86
CA LYS A 225 -1.43 16.49 16.24
C LYS A 225 -0.47 15.41 16.73
N ILE A 226 -0.17 14.43 15.86
CA ILE A 226 0.75 13.31 16.18
C ILE A 226 2.14 13.86 16.56
N ARG A 227 2.63 14.86 15.84
CA ARG A 227 3.93 15.52 16.09
C ARG A 227 4.05 16.13 17.48
N LYS A 228 2.93 16.58 18.09
CA LYS A 228 2.90 17.22 19.41
C LYS A 228 3.08 16.25 20.57
N ILE A 229 2.97 14.94 20.35
CA ILE A 229 3.14 13.93 21.41
C ILE A 229 4.64 13.66 21.61
N PRO A 230 5.21 14.00 22.77
CA PRO A 230 6.63 13.85 23.05
C PRO A 230 7.02 12.40 23.35
N PRO A 231 8.31 12.08 23.37
CA PRO A 231 8.83 10.84 23.95
C PRO A 231 8.32 10.61 25.37
N ASN A 232 8.28 9.34 25.80
CA ASN A 232 7.83 8.96 27.13
C ASN A 232 8.59 7.72 27.64
N SER A 233 8.21 7.15 28.79
CA SER A 233 8.90 5.99 29.36
C SER A 233 8.93 4.75 28.48
N HIS A 234 8.01 4.62 27.53
CA HIS A 234 7.91 3.48 26.60
C HIS A 234 8.47 3.79 25.20
N HIS A 235 8.45 5.06 24.78
CA HIS A 235 8.82 5.50 23.43
C HIS A 235 9.97 6.50 23.49
N HIS A 236 11.10 6.16 22.85
CA HIS A 236 12.29 7.03 22.77
C HIS A 236 12.16 8.14 21.72
N LEU A 237 11.24 8.01 20.77
CA LEU A 237 10.95 8.99 19.73
C LEU A 237 9.66 9.76 20.02
N PRO A 238 9.52 11.00 19.50
CA PRO A 238 8.19 11.60 19.33
C PRO A 238 7.27 10.68 18.55
N LEU A 239 5.94 10.80 18.76
CA LEU A 239 4.98 9.85 18.22
C LEU A 239 5.05 9.73 16.68
N LEU A 240 5.28 10.82 15.95
CA LEU A 240 5.46 10.76 14.49
C LEU A 240 6.66 9.91 14.09
N GLY A 241 7.79 10.10 14.75
CA GLY A 241 8.99 9.28 14.53
C GLY A 241 8.73 7.80 14.81
N HIS A 242 8.02 7.49 15.92
CA HIS A 242 7.60 6.13 16.23
C HIS A 242 6.73 5.50 15.13
N CYS A 243 5.74 6.24 14.62
CA CYS A 243 4.89 5.74 13.53
C CYS A 243 5.70 5.47 12.24
N ILE A 244 6.65 6.34 11.90
CA ILE A 244 7.52 6.17 10.73
C ILE A 244 8.49 4.99 10.94
N GLU A 245 9.09 4.83 12.13
CA GLU A 245 9.92 3.66 12.47
C GLU A 245 9.14 2.37 12.36
N THR A 246 7.88 2.34 12.80
CA THR A 246 6.99 1.17 12.69
C THR A 246 6.84 0.70 11.25
N VAL A 247 6.73 1.63 10.28
CA VAL A 247 6.68 1.28 8.83
C VAL A 247 7.96 0.55 8.40
N GLY A 248 9.13 0.99 8.87
CA GLY A 248 10.41 0.34 8.56
C GLY A 248 10.51 -1.08 9.12
N HIS A 249 10.11 -1.26 10.37
CA HIS A 249 10.13 -2.58 11.00
C HIS A 249 9.06 -3.54 10.45
N VAL A 250 7.92 -3.03 9.99
CA VAL A 250 6.94 -3.84 9.25
C VAL A 250 7.53 -4.30 7.92
N GLN A 251 8.27 -3.45 7.19
CA GLN A 251 8.99 -3.86 5.98
C GLN A 251 9.96 -5.01 6.27
N GLU A 252 10.82 -4.84 7.26
CA GLU A 252 11.80 -5.85 7.69
C GLU A 252 11.13 -7.17 8.08
N PHE A 253 10.02 -7.11 8.83
CA PHE A 253 9.25 -8.28 9.20
C PHE A 253 8.72 -9.04 7.98
N CYS A 254 8.12 -8.31 7.02
CA CYS A 254 7.53 -8.92 5.82
C CYS A 254 8.60 -9.57 4.91
N GLU A 255 9.78 -8.96 4.80
CA GLU A 255 10.91 -9.51 4.03
C GLU A 255 11.46 -10.79 4.62
N ASN A 256 11.49 -10.89 5.96
CA ASN A 256 12.03 -12.04 6.69
C ASN A 256 10.95 -13.04 7.15
N ALA A 257 9.71 -12.88 6.71
CA ALA A 257 8.60 -13.74 7.07
C ALA A 257 8.72 -15.14 6.41
N PRO A 258 8.11 -16.19 7.00
CA PRO A 258 7.98 -17.49 6.34
C PRO A 258 7.30 -17.37 4.97
N PRO A 259 7.58 -18.27 4.01
CA PRO A 259 7.11 -18.17 2.62
C PRO A 259 5.61 -17.92 2.48
N GLU A 260 4.81 -18.53 3.34
CA GLU A 260 3.36 -18.41 3.33
C GLU A 260 2.88 -17.01 3.74
N ALA A 261 3.45 -16.45 4.81
CA ALA A 261 3.17 -15.09 5.24
C ALA A 261 3.71 -14.06 4.22
N LYS A 262 4.88 -14.33 3.64
CA LYS A 262 5.45 -13.49 2.58
C LYS A 262 4.54 -13.43 1.35
N SER A 263 4.04 -14.58 0.87
CA SER A 263 3.06 -14.63 -0.22
C SER A 263 1.78 -13.85 0.10
N HIS A 264 1.32 -13.87 1.35
CA HIS A 264 0.18 -13.08 1.79
C HIS A 264 0.45 -11.57 1.67
N PHE A 265 1.62 -11.09 2.15
CA PHE A 265 1.97 -9.66 2.07
C PHE A 265 2.18 -9.18 0.63
N GLU A 266 2.69 -10.04 -0.25
CA GLU A 266 2.89 -9.77 -1.68
C GLU A 266 1.60 -9.87 -2.50
N SER A 267 0.52 -10.42 -1.94
CA SER A 267 -0.76 -10.58 -2.62
C SER A 267 -1.40 -9.24 -2.99
N PHE A 268 -2.34 -9.29 -3.95
CA PHE A 268 -3.14 -8.14 -4.32
C PHE A 268 -4.38 -8.02 -3.44
N PHE A 269 -4.68 -6.80 -3.02
CA PHE A 269 -5.87 -6.45 -2.28
C PHE A 269 -6.51 -5.20 -2.92
N CYS A 270 -7.77 -5.31 -3.35
CA CYS A 270 -8.49 -4.20 -3.99
C CYS A 270 -7.69 -3.51 -5.13
N GLY A 271 -7.03 -4.30 -5.97
CA GLY A 271 -6.32 -3.80 -7.16
C GLY A 271 -4.89 -3.29 -6.94
N ALA A 272 -4.36 -3.38 -5.72
CA ALA A 272 -2.99 -2.97 -5.40
C ALA A 272 -2.30 -3.96 -4.44
N LYS A 273 -1.00 -3.84 -4.24
CA LYS A 273 -0.25 -4.69 -3.32
C LYS A 273 -0.76 -4.51 -1.88
N ARG A 274 -1.09 -5.61 -1.20
CA ARG A 274 -1.53 -5.63 0.21
C ARG A 274 -0.53 -4.91 1.12
N LEU A 275 0.77 -5.09 0.90
CA LEU A 275 1.84 -4.45 1.65
C LEU A 275 1.70 -2.92 1.73
N GLY A 276 1.19 -2.27 0.67
CA GLY A 276 0.96 -0.82 0.67
C GLY A 276 -0.09 -0.40 1.71
N PHE A 277 -1.20 -1.12 1.78
CA PHE A 277 -2.25 -0.87 2.78
C PHE A 277 -1.82 -1.24 4.19
N LEU A 278 -1.06 -2.32 4.34
CA LEU A 278 -0.49 -2.74 5.63
C LEU A 278 0.43 -1.66 6.20
N LYS A 279 1.36 -1.13 5.40
CA LYS A 279 2.29 -0.08 5.85
C LYS A 279 1.60 1.27 6.06
N LEU A 280 0.56 1.57 5.28
CA LEU A 280 -0.30 2.72 5.57
C LEU A 280 -1.00 2.57 6.92
N ALA A 281 -1.52 1.38 7.24
CA ALA A 281 -2.11 1.12 8.55
C ALA A 281 -1.06 1.18 9.67
N ALA A 282 0.16 0.70 9.42
CA ALA A 282 1.28 0.82 10.35
C ALA A 282 1.70 2.28 10.62
N PHE A 283 1.67 3.13 9.59
CA PHE A 283 1.91 4.56 9.76
C PHE A 283 0.82 5.24 10.61
N LEU A 284 -0.44 4.81 10.46
CA LEU A 284 -1.60 5.42 11.12
C LEU A 284 -2.05 4.69 12.39
N HIS A 285 -1.35 3.63 12.85
CA HIS A 285 -1.83 2.77 13.94
C HIS A 285 -2.14 3.52 15.23
N ASP A 286 -1.38 4.56 15.49
CA ASP A 286 -1.44 5.39 16.69
C ASP A 286 -2.12 6.76 16.50
N ILE A 287 -2.82 6.97 15.39
CA ILE A 287 -3.51 8.23 15.07
C ILE A 287 -4.52 8.67 16.16
N GLY A 288 -4.98 7.74 16.98
CA GLY A 288 -5.89 8.02 18.10
C GLY A 288 -5.21 8.49 19.39
N LYS A 289 -3.87 8.40 19.50
CA LYS A 289 -3.16 8.80 20.73
C LYS A 289 -3.33 10.27 21.11
N PRO A 290 -3.28 11.25 20.19
CA PRO A 290 -3.49 12.65 20.53
C PRO A 290 -4.83 12.93 21.20
N ASP A 291 -5.91 12.29 20.73
CA ASP A 291 -7.27 12.52 21.24
C ASP A 291 -7.58 11.72 22.53
N THR A 292 -6.68 10.81 22.94
CA THR A 292 -6.81 10.00 24.17
C THR A 292 -5.69 10.26 25.17
N TRP A 293 -4.83 11.25 24.88
CA TRP A 293 -3.68 11.56 25.71
C TRP A 293 -4.09 12.18 27.03
N THR A 294 -3.65 11.54 28.11
CA THR A 294 -3.76 12.04 29.49
C THR A 294 -2.45 11.82 30.21
N ILE A 295 -2.18 12.67 31.20
CA ILE A 295 -1.01 12.55 32.08
C ILE A 295 -1.53 12.21 33.46
N GLU A 296 -1.04 11.12 34.04
CA GLU A 296 -1.39 10.69 35.37
C GLU A 296 -0.74 11.67 36.41
N PRO A 297 -1.54 12.36 37.23
CA PRO A 297 -1.00 13.46 38.07
C PRO A 297 0.08 13.03 39.08
N GLU A 298 -0.04 11.80 39.61
CA GLU A 298 0.85 11.30 40.66
C GLU A 298 2.20 10.81 40.12
N THR A 299 2.23 10.25 38.91
CA THR A 299 3.42 9.59 38.34
C THR A 299 4.02 10.36 37.18
N GLY A 300 3.29 11.31 36.58
CA GLY A 300 3.65 11.97 35.34
C GLY A 300 3.56 11.03 34.11
N ARG A 301 3.00 9.84 34.25
CA ARG A 301 2.92 8.84 33.18
C ARG A 301 1.92 9.24 32.12
N HIS A 302 2.34 9.14 30.86
CA HIS A 302 1.47 9.35 29.71
C HIS A 302 0.58 8.11 29.51
N ARG A 303 -0.72 8.33 29.33
CA ARG A 303 -1.73 7.29 29.07
C ARG A 303 -2.50 7.60 27.81
N PHE A 304 -2.84 6.55 27.06
CA PHE A 304 -3.55 6.64 25.78
C PHE A 304 -4.66 5.56 25.73
N ILE A 305 -5.58 5.63 26.70
CA ILE A 305 -6.60 4.58 26.89
C ILE A 305 -7.57 4.56 25.70
N LYS A 306 -7.75 3.38 25.07
CA LYS A 306 -8.62 3.16 23.90
C LYS A 306 -8.19 3.93 22.64
N HIS A 307 -6.90 4.28 22.50
CA HIS A 307 -6.40 4.97 21.29
C HIS A 307 -6.62 4.13 20.01
N ASP A 308 -6.60 2.82 20.12
CA ASP A 308 -6.91 1.86 19.06
C ASP A 308 -8.36 1.98 18.57
N ASP A 309 -9.34 2.00 19.47
CA ASP A 309 -10.76 2.21 19.15
C ASP A 309 -11.02 3.61 18.58
N VAL A 310 -10.42 4.64 19.17
CA VAL A 310 -10.55 6.04 18.73
C VAL A 310 -9.87 6.22 17.37
N GLY A 311 -8.63 5.74 17.21
CA GLY A 311 -7.88 5.82 15.97
C GLY A 311 -8.56 5.12 14.80
N SER A 312 -9.16 3.94 15.05
CA SER A 312 -9.93 3.21 14.03
C SER A 312 -11.14 3.99 13.48
N LYS A 313 -11.70 4.92 14.26
CA LYS A 313 -12.78 5.80 13.82
C LYS A 313 -12.27 7.05 13.13
N ILE A 314 -11.22 7.67 13.69
CA ILE A 314 -10.61 8.90 13.14
C ILE A 314 -10.12 8.67 11.72
N VAL A 315 -9.47 7.54 11.45
CA VAL A 315 -8.85 7.24 10.15
C VAL A 315 -9.84 7.18 8.99
N GLU A 316 -11.13 6.99 9.24
CA GLU A 316 -12.16 6.90 8.20
C GLU A 316 -12.23 8.17 7.35
N LYS A 317 -12.21 9.35 8.01
CA LYS A 317 -12.37 10.63 7.31
C LYS A 317 -11.20 10.91 6.36
N PRO A 318 -9.92 10.93 6.78
CA PRO A 318 -8.81 11.19 5.87
C PRO A 318 -8.73 10.18 4.72
N LEU A 319 -8.99 8.89 4.97
CA LEU A 319 -8.98 7.90 3.89
C LEU A 319 -10.14 8.07 2.90
N ARG A 320 -11.32 8.44 3.38
CA ARG A 320 -12.45 8.75 2.50
C ARG A 320 -12.20 10.01 1.67
N ASP A 321 -11.61 11.04 2.27
CA ASP A 321 -11.24 12.28 1.57
C ASP A 321 -10.19 12.01 0.48
N LEU A 322 -9.29 11.05 0.70
CA LEU A 322 -8.33 10.51 -0.27
C LEU A 322 -8.94 9.45 -1.21
N LYS A 323 -10.27 9.26 -1.21
CA LYS A 323 -10.99 8.35 -2.12
C LYS A 323 -10.60 6.86 -2.00
N PHE A 324 -10.19 6.41 -0.83
CA PHE A 324 -10.12 4.98 -0.56
C PHE A 324 -11.51 4.35 -0.60
N SER A 325 -11.62 3.13 -1.14
CA SER A 325 -12.87 2.37 -1.15
C SER A 325 -13.29 1.96 0.26
N LYS A 326 -14.58 1.71 0.46
CA LYS A 326 -15.09 1.22 1.75
C LYS A 326 -14.37 -0.05 2.25
N LYS A 327 -13.97 -0.95 1.34
CA LYS A 327 -13.25 -2.18 1.69
C LYS A 327 -11.84 -1.89 2.16
N GLN A 328 -11.13 -0.97 1.51
CA GLN A 328 -9.79 -0.52 1.92
C GLN A 328 -9.82 0.19 3.27
N ILE A 329 -10.80 1.09 3.48
CA ILE A 329 -10.97 1.81 4.77
C ILE A 329 -11.23 0.81 5.90
N LYS A 330 -12.15 -0.15 5.71
CA LYS A 330 -12.44 -1.18 6.72
C LYS A 330 -11.22 -2.04 7.07
N TYR A 331 -10.40 -2.36 6.08
CA TYR A 331 -9.15 -3.08 6.31
C TYR A 331 -8.20 -2.28 7.21
N VAL A 332 -7.92 -1.02 6.87
CA VAL A 332 -7.05 -0.16 7.69
C VAL A 332 -7.62 0.06 9.08
N GLN A 333 -8.93 0.32 9.19
CA GLN A 333 -9.63 0.45 10.47
C GLN A 333 -9.48 -0.80 11.35
N LYS A 334 -9.61 -2.01 10.76
CA LYS A 334 -9.47 -3.28 11.47
C LYS A 334 -8.05 -3.45 12.00
N LEU A 335 -7.04 -3.15 11.20
CA LEU A 335 -5.64 -3.25 11.62
C LEU A 335 -5.33 -2.26 12.76
N ILE A 336 -5.75 -1.00 12.64
CA ILE A 336 -5.58 0.01 13.70
C ILE A 336 -6.26 -0.42 14.99
N LYS A 337 -7.50 -0.91 14.91
CA LYS A 337 -8.28 -1.34 16.07
C LYS A 337 -7.64 -2.49 16.84
N PHE A 338 -6.96 -3.39 16.14
CA PHE A 338 -6.45 -4.62 16.75
C PHE A 338 -4.92 -4.71 16.81
N HIS A 339 -4.19 -3.61 16.54
CA HIS A 339 -2.71 -3.64 16.51
C HIS A 339 -2.08 -4.06 17.84
N ILE A 340 -2.69 -3.72 18.98
CA ILE A 340 -2.19 -4.10 20.31
C ILE A 340 -2.58 -5.53 20.71
N TYR A 341 -3.57 -6.14 20.04
CA TYR A 341 -4.14 -7.43 20.46
C TYR A 341 -3.13 -8.58 20.42
N PRO A 342 -2.30 -8.77 19.36
CA PRO A 342 -1.28 -9.82 19.37
C PRO A 342 -0.30 -9.69 20.54
N ALA A 343 0.18 -8.46 20.81
CA ALA A 343 1.09 -8.21 21.90
C ALA A 343 0.46 -8.55 23.27
N SER A 344 -0.82 -8.21 23.48
CA SER A 344 -1.54 -8.53 24.72
C SER A 344 -1.69 -10.04 24.96
N ILE A 345 -1.77 -10.84 23.90
CA ILE A 345 -1.82 -12.30 24.03
C ILE A 345 -0.46 -12.85 24.44
N VAL A 346 0.63 -12.41 23.80
CA VAL A 346 1.95 -13.02 23.98
C VAL A 346 2.71 -12.53 25.21
N THR A 347 2.33 -11.41 25.81
CA THR A 347 2.96 -10.85 27.02
C THR A 347 2.21 -11.14 28.31
N GLY A 348 0.98 -11.64 28.25
CA GLY A 348 0.14 -11.91 29.42
C GLY A 348 0.23 -13.36 29.90
N GLU A 349 -0.21 -13.60 31.14
CA GLU A 349 -0.46 -14.96 31.66
C GLU A 349 -1.58 -15.70 30.87
N ASN A 350 -2.20 -14.99 29.91
CA ASN A 350 -3.36 -15.41 29.13
C ASN A 350 -3.02 -16.08 27.78
N TYR A 351 -1.78 -16.54 27.54
CA TYR A 351 -1.43 -17.29 26.33
C TYR A 351 -2.07 -18.69 26.37
N THR A 352 -3.40 -18.73 26.29
CA THR A 352 -4.17 -19.96 26.27
C THR A 352 -4.58 -20.33 24.85
N ASP A 353 -4.80 -21.60 24.57
CA ASP A 353 -5.31 -22.08 23.28
C ASP A 353 -6.63 -21.39 22.89
N LYS A 354 -7.50 -21.15 23.88
CA LYS A 354 -8.76 -20.45 23.69
C LYS A 354 -8.54 -18.99 23.24
N ALA A 355 -7.62 -18.25 23.87
CA ALA A 355 -7.30 -16.86 23.52
C ALA A 355 -6.70 -16.77 22.11
N VAL A 356 -5.77 -17.67 21.78
CA VAL A 356 -5.15 -17.76 20.45
C VAL A 356 -6.18 -18.08 19.37
N LEU A 357 -7.04 -19.07 19.59
CA LEU A 357 -8.10 -19.42 18.63
C LEU A 357 -9.10 -18.26 18.43
N ARG A 358 -9.47 -17.57 19.52
CA ARG A 358 -10.32 -16.38 19.48
C ARG A 358 -9.69 -15.28 18.63
N PHE A 359 -8.39 -15.02 18.79
CA PHE A 359 -7.65 -14.07 17.99
C PHE A 359 -7.68 -14.43 16.50
N TYR A 360 -7.34 -15.68 16.13
CA TYR A 360 -7.36 -16.11 14.73
C TYR A 360 -8.75 -15.98 14.09
N ARG A 361 -9.81 -16.41 14.79
CA ARG A 361 -11.18 -16.26 14.30
C ARG A 361 -11.62 -14.81 14.16
N LYS A 362 -11.12 -13.93 15.02
CA LYS A 362 -11.45 -12.50 14.98
C LYS A 362 -10.72 -11.76 13.85
N MET A 363 -9.46 -12.14 13.59
CA MET A 363 -8.65 -11.53 12.54
C MET A 363 -8.95 -12.12 11.16
N GLU A 364 -9.40 -13.36 11.07
CA GLU A 364 -9.69 -14.03 9.80
C GLU A 364 -8.47 -14.01 8.88
N GLU A 365 -8.55 -13.32 7.72
CA GLU A 365 -7.46 -13.21 6.75
C GLU A 365 -6.33 -12.27 7.18
N GLU A 366 -6.59 -11.33 8.12
CA GLU A 366 -5.64 -10.30 8.54
C GLU A 366 -4.74 -10.70 9.73
N VAL A 367 -4.65 -11.98 10.06
CA VAL A 367 -3.79 -12.48 11.16
C VAL A 367 -2.33 -12.06 10.95
N PHE A 368 -1.79 -12.26 9.74
CA PHE A 368 -0.42 -11.89 9.43
C PHE A 368 -0.20 -10.38 9.49
N ASP A 369 -1.16 -9.61 8.98
CA ASP A 369 -1.09 -8.16 8.89
C ASP A 369 -1.03 -7.53 10.29
N VAL A 370 -1.90 -7.94 11.20
CA VAL A 370 -1.96 -7.37 12.54
C VAL A 370 -0.74 -7.81 13.40
N ILE A 371 -0.22 -9.01 13.19
CA ILE A 371 1.03 -9.46 13.82
C ILE A 371 2.22 -8.62 13.32
N ALA A 372 2.28 -8.31 12.02
CA ALA A 372 3.33 -7.47 11.46
C ALA A 372 3.32 -6.06 12.05
N ILE A 373 2.14 -5.44 12.25
CA ILE A 373 2.05 -4.13 12.91
C ILE A 373 2.49 -4.23 14.37
N ALA A 374 2.01 -5.22 15.13
CA ALA A 374 2.40 -5.42 16.53
C ALA A 374 3.92 -5.65 16.68
N TYR A 375 4.54 -6.32 15.71
CA TYR A 375 6.00 -6.50 15.66
C TYR A 375 6.72 -5.17 15.44
N GLY A 376 6.28 -4.40 14.44
CA GLY A 376 6.86 -3.10 14.11
C GLY A 376 6.71 -2.09 15.27
N ASP A 377 5.52 -1.99 15.85
CA ASP A 377 5.21 -1.17 17.02
C ASP A 377 6.14 -1.52 18.19
N ARG A 378 6.31 -2.83 18.50
CA ARG A 378 7.21 -3.26 19.58
C ARG A 378 8.65 -2.87 19.34
N LEU A 379 9.17 -2.99 18.14
CA LEU A 379 10.55 -2.62 17.82
C LEU A 379 10.78 -1.10 17.83
N SER A 380 9.77 -0.32 17.52
CA SER A 380 9.80 1.14 17.53
C SER A 380 9.65 1.75 18.95
N ALA A 381 9.21 0.95 19.93
CA ALA A 381 9.05 1.38 21.31
C ALA A 381 10.27 0.96 22.16
N ARG A 382 11.24 1.89 22.32
CA ARG A 382 12.53 1.68 23.00
C ARG A 382 12.77 2.71 24.11
N GLY A 383 11.71 3.10 24.80
CA GLY A 383 11.84 4.03 25.94
C GLY A 383 12.58 3.39 27.12
N PRO A 384 12.95 4.22 28.13
CA PRO A 384 13.81 3.78 29.24
C PRO A 384 13.27 2.60 30.06
N GLU A 385 11.94 2.41 30.10
CA GLU A 385 11.32 1.29 30.83
C GLU A 385 11.30 -0.01 30.00
N ILE A 386 11.69 0.04 28.72
CA ILE A 386 11.64 -1.11 27.80
C ILE A 386 13.00 -1.78 27.72
N THR A 387 13.15 -2.89 28.44
CA THR A 387 14.38 -3.71 28.42
C THR A 387 14.45 -4.58 27.18
N GLU A 388 15.68 -4.97 26.77
CA GLU A 388 15.89 -5.91 25.67
C GLU A 388 15.16 -7.25 25.90
N LYS A 389 15.08 -7.70 27.15
CA LYS A 389 14.35 -8.91 27.51
C LYS A 389 12.87 -8.79 27.16
N ILE A 390 12.21 -7.69 27.55
CA ILE A 390 10.80 -7.43 27.23
C ILE A 390 10.58 -7.45 25.72
N VAL A 391 11.47 -6.80 24.96
CA VAL A 391 11.40 -6.78 23.51
C VAL A 391 11.55 -8.18 22.93
N ASN A 392 12.59 -8.91 23.31
CA ASN A 392 12.88 -10.24 22.78
C ASN A 392 11.76 -11.24 23.11
N ASP A 393 11.25 -11.22 24.34
CA ASP A 393 10.14 -12.09 24.74
C ASP A 393 8.88 -11.81 23.91
N ASN A 394 8.54 -10.53 23.70
CA ASN A 394 7.40 -10.13 22.89
C ASN A 394 7.57 -10.56 21.41
N ILE A 395 8.71 -10.25 20.80
CA ILE A 395 9.02 -10.59 19.41
C ILE A 395 9.00 -12.12 19.19
N ASN A 396 9.58 -12.87 20.11
CA ASN A 396 9.57 -14.34 20.05
C ASN A 396 8.13 -14.89 20.20
N GLY A 397 7.33 -14.28 21.08
CA GLY A 397 5.91 -14.60 21.23
C GLY A 397 5.11 -14.35 19.94
N LEU A 398 5.30 -13.20 19.31
CA LEU A 398 4.64 -12.87 18.04
C LEU A 398 5.03 -13.82 16.90
N LYS A 399 6.31 -14.17 16.80
CA LYS A 399 6.79 -15.19 15.82
C LYS A 399 6.17 -16.56 16.08
N LYS A 400 6.09 -16.99 17.35
CA LYS A 400 5.43 -18.25 17.73
C LYS A 400 3.93 -18.22 17.38
N LEU A 401 3.25 -17.10 17.65
CA LEU A 401 1.84 -16.91 17.30
C LEU A 401 1.61 -17.04 15.79
N MET A 402 2.47 -16.41 14.97
CA MET A 402 2.42 -16.52 13.51
C MET A 402 2.66 -17.95 13.01
N ASN A 403 3.72 -18.62 13.49
CA ASN A 403 4.03 -19.98 13.07
C ASN A 403 2.90 -20.95 13.44
N ARG A 404 2.33 -20.81 14.63
CA ARG A 404 1.18 -21.59 15.06
C ARG A 404 -0.05 -21.36 14.16
N TYR A 405 -0.29 -20.13 13.69
CA TYR A 405 -1.34 -19.86 12.71
C TYR A 405 -1.09 -20.61 11.40
N ILE A 406 0.13 -20.58 10.87
CA ILE A 406 0.51 -21.32 9.66
C ILE A 406 0.21 -22.82 9.82
N GLU A 407 0.58 -23.40 10.96
CA GLU A 407 0.37 -24.85 11.24
C GLU A 407 -1.11 -25.22 11.41
N THR A 408 -1.93 -24.29 11.88
CA THR A 408 -3.30 -24.61 12.33
C THR A 408 -4.40 -24.00 11.45
N LYS A 409 -4.13 -23.02 10.59
CA LYS A 409 -5.15 -22.30 9.84
C LYS A 409 -6.07 -23.21 9.01
N ASN A 410 -5.54 -24.27 8.42
CA ASN A 410 -6.34 -25.23 7.64
C ASN A 410 -7.30 -26.08 8.51
N ARG A 411 -7.09 -26.08 9.83
CA ARG A 411 -7.96 -26.75 10.82
C ARG A 411 -8.96 -25.78 11.48
N ILE A 412 -8.78 -24.47 11.28
CA ILE A 412 -9.69 -23.45 11.79
C ILE A 412 -10.87 -23.41 10.84
N GLN A 413 -11.97 -24.06 11.23
CA GLN A 413 -13.20 -23.97 10.44
C GLN A 413 -13.72 -22.53 10.47
N PRO A 414 -14.14 -21.98 9.31
CA PRO A 414 -14.88 -20.72 9.27
C PRO A 414 -16.08 -20.80 10.21
N LEU A 415 -16.38 -19.71 10.88
CA LEU A 415 -17.60 -19.65 11.70
C LEU A 415 -18.82 -19.72 10.78
N GLU A 416 -19.55 -20.84 10.86
CA GLU A 416 -20.83 -20.94 10.18
C GLU A 416 -21.81 -19.92 10.75
N LYS A 417 -22.60 -19.32 9.89
CA LYS A 417 -23.66 -18.40 10.31
C LYS A 417 -24.80 -19.21 10.89
N LEU A 418 -24.85 -19.33 12.22
CA LEU A 418 -25.87 -20.13 12.92
C LEU A 418 -27.28 -19.57 12.76
N LEU A 419 -27.44 -18.23 12.77
CA LEU A 419 -28.71 -17.55 12.54
C LEU A 419 -28.58 -16.40 11.54
N GLY A 420 -29.57 -16.28 10.65
CA GLY A 420 -29.69 -15.14 9.72
C GLY A 420 -30.35 -13.93 10.39
N GLY A 421 -30.25 -12.76 9.74
CA GLY A 421 -30.92 -11.55 10.24
C GLY A 421 -32.45 -11.71 10.30
N GLU A 422 -33.05 -12.39 9.32
CA GLU A 422 -34.48 -12.69 9.26
C GLU A 422 -34.90 -13.60 10.42
N GLU A 423 -34.14 -14.67 10.67
CA GLU A 423 -34.39 -15.58 11.79
C GLU A 423 -34.29 -14.85 13.14
N ILE A 424 -33.32 -13.93 13.30
CA ILE A 424 -33.16 -13.14 14.53
C ILE A 424 -34.34 -12.18 14.70
N MET A 425 -34.79 -11.51 13.63
CA MET A 425 -35.96 -10.63 13.68
C MET A 425 -37.23 -11.40 14.13
N GLU A 426 -37.42 -12.62 13.62
CA GLU A 426 -38.53 -13.49 13.98
C GLU A 426 -38.42 -13.96 15.43
N ILE A 427 -37.27 -14.46 15.87
CA ILE A 427 -37.04 -14.96 17.24
C ILE A 427 -37.22 -13.85 18.28
N CYS A 428 -36.72 -12.64 18.00
CA CYS A 428 -36.75 -11.50 18.91
C CYS A 428 -38.01 -10.64 18.76
N GLN A 429 -38.84 -10.88 17.74
CA GLN A 429 -39.99 -10.06 17.36
C GLN A 429 -39.64 -8.57 17.16
N ILE A 430 -38.52 -8.29 16.51
CA ILE A 430 -38.03 -6.94 16.25
C ILE A 430 -37.98 -6.64 14.74
N PRO A 431 -38.24 -5.38 14.32
CA PRO A 431 -38.07 -4.98 12.93
C PRO A 431 -36.58 -4.83 12.57
N GLN A 432 -36.30 -4.66 11.28
CA GLN A 432 -34.97 -4.26 10.80
C GLN A 432 -34.59 -2.92 11.46
N SER A 433 -33.56 -2.94 12.30
CA SER A 433 -33.20 -1.81 13.17
C SER A 433 -31.74 -1.86 13.57
N PRO A 434 -31.16 -0.78 14.14
CA PRO A 434 -29.83 -0.81 14.73
C PRO A 434 -29.65 -1.89 15.81
N LEU A 435 -30.71 -2.24 16.54
CA LEU A 435 -30.73 -3.32 17.54
C LEU A 435 -30.39 -4.67 16.90
N LEU A 436 -30.98 -5.00 15.74
CA LEU A 436 -30.65 -6.21 15.01
C LEU A 436 -29.16 -6.31 14.72
N GLY A 437 -28.54 -5.19 14.30
CA GLY A 437 -27.10 -5.13 14.03
C GLY A 437 -26.26 -5.41 15.28
N ARG A 438 -26.70 -4.94 16.46
CA ARG A 438 -26.03 -5.21 17.75
C ARG A 438 -26.15 -6.66 18.15
N ILE A 439 -27.33 -7.26 18.01
CA ILE A 439 -27.57 -8.69 18.31
C ILE A 439 -26.70 -9.58 17.40
N ILE A 440 -26.69 -9.33 16.09
CA ILE A 440 -25.85 -10.07 15.14
C ILE A 440 -24.38 -10.00 15.55
N LYS A 441 -23.91 -8.81 15.94
CA LYS A 441 -22.53 -8.61 16.38
C LYS A 441 -22.23 -9.36 17.69
N ALA A 442 -23.13 -9.29 18.68
CA ALA A 442 -22.98 -10.00 19.95
C ALA A 442 -22.97 -11.52 19.74
N LEU A 443 -23.85 -12.05 18.89
CA LEU A 443 -23.88 -13.47 18.54
C LEU A 443 -22.57 -13.90 17.86
N LYS A 444 -22.06 -13.10 16.92
CA LYS A 444 -20.76 -13.39 16.28
C LYS A 444 -19.61 -13.41 17.31
N GLU A 445 -19.58 -12.50 18.26
CA GLU A 445 -18.57 -12.48 19.34
C GLU A 445 -18.70 -13.73 20.25
N ALA A 446 -19.91 -14.14 20.60
CA ALA A 446 -20.16 -15.36 21.38
C ALA A 446 -19.73 -16.63 20.63
N GLN A 447 -19.92 -16.69 19.30
CA GLN A 447 -19.40 -17.77 18.46
C GLN A 447 -17.87 -17.77 18.40
N ILE A 448 -17.25 -16.60 18.26
CA ILE A 448 -15.78 -16.45 18.26
C ILE A 448 -15.19 -16.95 19.58
N SER A 449 -15.82 -16.63 20.72
CA SER A 449 -15.39 -17.09 22.04
C SER A 449 -15.74 -18.55 22.34
N SER A 450 -16.46 -19.22 21.43
CA SER A 450 -16.97 -20.59 21.62
C SER A 450 -17.96 -20.73 22.77
N GLU A 451 -18.64 -19.66 23.13
CA GLU A 451 -19.79 -19.66 24.07
C GLU A 451 -21.03 -20.18 23.37
N VAL A 452 -21.20 -19.92 22.08
CA VAL A 452 -22.25 -20.40 21.21
C VAL A 452 -21.66 -21.22 20.08
N ARG A 453 -22.03 -22.49 19.96
CA ARG A 453 -21.49 -23.44 18.99
C ARG A 453 -22.54 -24.07 18.08
N THR A 454 -23.78 -24.14 18.56
CA THR A 454 -24.93 -24.78 17.89
C THR A 454 -26.03 -23.79 17.58
N LYS A 455 -26.93 -24.16 16.67
CA LYS A 455 -28.06 -23.32 16.31
C LYS A 455 -28.99 -23.12 17.51
N ASP A 456 -29.20 -24.15 18.33
CA ASP A 456 -30.05 -24.07 19.51
C ASP A 456 -29.49 -23.11 20.57
N GLU A 457 -28.17 -23.16 20.83
CA GLU A 457 -27.48 -22.22 21.70
C GLU A 457 -27.56 -20.77 21.14
N ALA A 458 -27.51 -20.61 19.82
CA ALA A 458 -27.65 -19.30 19.18
C ALA A 458 -29.11 -18.75 19.38
N VAL A 459 -30.13 -19.58 19.26
CA VAL A 459 -31.52 -19.21 19.52
C VAL A 459 -31.73 -18.78 20.98
N GLU A 460 -31.15 -19.52 21.91
CA GLU A 460 -31.21 -19.19 23.33
C GLU A 460 -30.47 -17.89 23.64
N PHE A 461 -29.27 -17.72 23.10
CA PHE A 461 -28.49 -16.49 23.23
C PHE A 461 -29.23 -15.25 22.73
N VAL A 462 -29.86 -15.33 21.57
CA VAL A 462 -30.58 -14.21 20.95
C VAL A 462 -31.84 -13.85 21.72
N ARG A 463 -32.57 -14.85 22.23
CA ARG A 463 -33.75 -14.63 23.08
C ARG A 463 -33.43 -13.93 24.41
N ASN A 464 -32.27 -14.26 24.98
CA ASN A 464 -31.82 -13.72 26.25
C ASN A 464 -30.97 -12.45 26.12
N TYR A 465 -30.76 -11.96 24.89
CA TYR A 465 -29.99 -10.76 24.68
C TYR A 465 -30.62 -9.52 25.31
N ARG A 466 -29.90 -8.88 26.22
CA ARG A 466 -30.29 -7.60 26.83
C ARG A 466 -29.22 -6.58 26.51
N GLU A 467 -29.62 -5.34 26.25
CA GLU A 467 -28.70 -4.22 26.15
C GLU A 467 -28.22 -3.82 27.55
N ASP A 468 -26.88 -3.83 27.75
CA ASP A 468 -26.25 -3.21 28.93
C ASP A 468 -26.20 -1.69 28.78
#